data_091f6cb263f36c72a8fc07a53e8f2c69
#
_entry.id   091f6cb263f36c72a8fc07a53e8f2c69
#
_cell.length_a   1.000
_cell.length_b   1.000
_cell.length_c   1.000
_cell.angle_alpha   90.00
_cell.angle_beta   90.00
_cell.angle_gamma   90.00
#
_symmetry.space_group_name_H-M   'P 1'
#
loop_
_entity.id
_entity.type
_entity.pdbx_description
1 polymer ?
#
loop_
_entity_poly.entity_id
_entity_poly.type
_entity_poly.pdbx_seq_one_letter_code
_entity_poly.pdbx_strand_id
1 'polypeptide(L)'
;LLRTRYAEPAVRAAAETLIDRLGLGLAGLVNILNPDRIILGGLHRGLLAADPERLRAVVAERSLWGQSGSVPVLPCTLDHDSLVGAAELAWQPVLDDPLAALR
;
A
#
# COMPACT_ATOMS: atom_id res chain seq x y z
N LEU A 1 -15.09 2.75 6.43
CA LEU A 1 -16.07 1.68 6.65
C LEU A 1 -15.44 0.48 7.36
N LEU A 2 -14.38 -0.10 6.85
CA LEU A 2 -13.70 -1.24 7.46
C LEU A 2 -13.23 -0.94 8.89
N ARG A 3 -12.64 0.23 9.11
CA ARG A 3 -12.15 0.67 10.42
C ARG A 3 -13.27 0.78 11.46
N THR A 4 -14.45 1.28 11.07
CA THR A 4 -15.60 1.44 11.97
C THR A 4 -16.29 0.12 12.29
N ARG A 5 -16.23 -0.87 11.39
CA ARG A 5 -16.87 -2.18 11.55
C ARG A 5 -15.92 -3.29 12.00
N TYR A 6 -14.66 -2.98 12.20
CA TYR A 6 -13.65 -3.98 12.57
C TYR A 6 -13.92 -4.70 13.90
N ALA A 7 -14.70 -4.07 14.78
CA ALA A 7 -15.13 -4.69 16.04
C ALA A 7 -16.14 -5.84 15.85
N GLU A 8 -16.82 -5.90 14.70
CA GLU A 8 -17.75 -6.99 14.40
C GLU A 8 -16.98 -8.29 14.11
N PRO A 9 -17.28 -9.43 14.79
CA PRO A 9 -16.49 -10.66 14.69
C PRO A 9 -16.33 -11.19 13.26
N ALA A 10 -17.39 -11.16 12.46
CA ALA A 10 -17.35 -11.64 11.08
C ALA A 10 -16.50 -10.73 10.18
N VAL A 11 -16.61 -9.41 10.35
CA VAL A 11 -15.80 -8.43 9.61
C VAL A 11 -14.34 -8.54 10.01
N ARG A 12 -14.07 -8.69 11.29
CA ARG A 12 -12.73 -8.87 11.81
C ARG A 12 -12.04 -10.11 11.23
N ALA A 13 -12.71 -11.26 11.26
CA ALA A 13 -12.16 -12.50 10.72
C ALA A 13 -11.84 -12.40 9.23
N ALA A 14 -12.72 -11.78 8.44
CA ALA A 14 -12.48 -11.53 7.03
C ALA A 14 -11.30 -10.58 6.80
N ALA A 15 -11.22 -9.49 7.56
CA ALA A 15 -10.14 -8.52 7.47
C ALA A 15 -8.79 -9.13 7.86
N GLU A 16 -8.74 -9.92 8.92
CA GLU A 16 -7.53 -10.63 9.34
C GLU A 16 -7.01 -11.56 8.25
N THR A 17 -7.89 -12.30 7.59
CA THR A 17 -7.53 -13.17 6.46
C THR A 17 -6.95 -12.36 5.30
N LEU A 18 -7.57 -11.23 4.96
CA LEU A 18 -7.08 -10.35 3.90
C LEU A 18 -5.73 -9.71 4.25
N ILE A 19 -5.57 -9.27 5.49
CA ILE A 19 -4.32 -8.70 5.99
C ILE A 19 -3.18 -9.72 5.93
N ASP A 20 -3.42 -10.96 6.34
CA ASP A 20 -2.42 -12.02 6.28
C ASP A 20 -1.99 -12.32 4.84
N ARG A 21 -2.94 -12.41 3.92
CA ARG A 21 -2.67 -12.61 2.49
C ARG A 21 -1.94 -11.43 1.86
N LEU A 22 -2.36 -10.22 2.18
CA LEU A 22 -1.68 -9.00 1.75
C LEU A 22 -0.24 -8.98 2.27
N GLY A 23 -0.04 -9.25 3.55
CA GLY A 23 1.28 -9.29 4.18
C GLY A 23 2.21 -10.31 3.52
N LEU A 24 1.68 -11.49 3.17
CA LEU A 24 2.44 -12.51 2.46
C LEU A 24 2.86 -12.04 1.07
N GLY A 25 1.96 -11.41 0.32
CA GLY A 25 2.26 -10.84 -0.99
C GLY A 25 3.29 -9.72 -0.93
N LEU A 26 3.16 -8.82 0.05
CA LEU A 26 4.11 -7.73 0.27
C LEU A 26 5.49 -8.26 0.67
N ALA A 27 5.57 -9.28 1.50
CA ALA A 27 6.83 -9.93 1.85
C ALA A 27 7.52 -10.52 0.62
N GLY A 28 6.76 -11.13 -0.30
CA GLY A 28 7.27 -11.60 -1.58
C GLY A 28 7.86 -10.46 -2.42
N LEU A 29 7.17 -9.34 -2.51
CA LEU A 29 7.67 -8.15 -3.21
C LEU A 29 8.93 -7.57 -2.55
N VAL A 30 8.98 -7.53 -1.23
CA VAL A 30 10.20 -7.12 -0.49
C VAL A 30 11.37 -8.01 -0.85
N ASN A 31 11.17 -9.32 -0.88
CA ASN A 31 12.23 -10.28 -1.20
C ASN A 31 12.75 -10.16 -2.64
N ILE A 32 11.88 -9.78 -3.59
CA ILE A 32 12.24 -9.67 -5.00
C ILE A 32 12.81 -8.28 -5.34
N LEU A 33 12.16 -7.22 -4.87
CA LEU A 33 12.43 -5.85 -5.28
C LEU A 33 13.33 -5.08 -4.31
N ASN A 34 13.44 -5.56 -3.08
CA ASN A 34 14.18 -4.87 -2.00
C ASN A 34 13.84 -3.37 -1.92
N PRO A 35 12.58 -2.99 -1.74
CA PRO A 35 12.16 -1.59 -1.73
C PRO A 35 12.59 -0.90 -0.43
N ASP A 36 12.77 0.41 -0.48
CA ASP A 36 13.04 1.23 0.70
C ASP A 36 11.80 1.42 1.58
N ARG A 37 10.63 1.38 0.98
CA ARG A 37 9.33 1.52 1.66
C ARG A 37 8.20 0.97 0.80
N ILE A 38 7.09 0.67 1.45
CA ILE A 38 5.84 0.28 0.81
C ILE A 38 4.79 1.34 1.14
N ILE A 39 4.10 1.85 0.13
CA ILE A 39 2.99 2.79 0.31
C ILE A 39 1.72 2.11 -0.16
N LEU A 40 0.73 2.00 0.72
CA LEU A 40 -0.55 1.35 0.45
C LEU A 40 -1.64 2.39 0.19
N GLY A 41 -2.22 2.35 -1.01
CA GLY A 41 -3.37 3.16 -1.41
C GLY A 41 -4.67 2.38 -1.43
N GLY A 42 -5.77 3.06 -1.70
CA GLY A 42 -7.09 2.48 -1.90
C GLY A 42 -7.54 1.55 -0.76
N LEU A 43 -8.07 0.40 -1.11
CA LEU A 43 -8.54 -0.62 -0.15
C LEU A 43 -7.43 -1.08 0.80
N HIS A 44 -6.22 -1.21 0.31
CA HIS A 44 -5.08 -1.69 1.12
C HIS A 44 -4.70 -0.71 2.23
N ARG A 45 -4.90 0.60 2.01
CA ARG A 45 -4.77 1.61 3.06
C ARG A 45 -5.77 1.35 4.19
N GLY A 46 -7.01 0.96 3.84
CA GLY A 46 -8.03 0.57 4.82
C GLY A 46 -7.64 -0.66 5.64
N LEU A 47 -7.06 -1.66 5.02
CA LEU A 47 -6.56 -2.86 5.71
C LEU A 47 -5.41 -2.53 6.66
N LEU A 48 -4.48 -1.69 6.23
CA LEU A 48 -3.40 -1.20 7.09
C LEU A 48 -3.95 -0.43 8.29
N ALA A 49 -4.95 0.42 8.09
CA ALA A 49 -5.56 1.19 9.17
C ALA A 49 -6.33 0.31 10.17
N ALA A 50 -6.89 -0.82 9.72
CA ALA A 50 -7.63 -1.74 10.57
C ALA A 50 -6.72 -2.47 11.57
N ASP A 51 -5.57 -2.96 11.11
CA ASP A 51 -4.60 -3.65 11.98
C ASP A 51 -3.17 -3.47 11.45
N PRO A 52 -2.55 -2.32 11.71
CA PRO A 52 -1.23 -2.01 11.18
C PRO A 52 -0.13 -2.91 11.75
N GLU A 53 -0.27 -3.33 13.01
CA GLU A 53 0.73 -4.17 13.66
C GLU A 53 0.75 -5.57 13.09
N ARG A 54 -0.42 -6.16 12.86
CA ARG A 54 -0.54 -7.48 12.24
C ARG A 54 0.07 -7.48 10.84
N LEU A 55 -0.27 -6.50 10.01
CA LEU A 55 0.26 -6.42 8.64
C LEU A 55 1.78 -6.29 8.64
N ARG A 56 2.31 -5.40 9.45
CA ARG A 56 3.77 -5.20 9.56
C ARG A 56 4.48 -6.43 10.10
N ALA A 57 3.88 -7.12 11.07
CA ALA A 57 4.42 -8.35 11.62
C ALA A 57 4.51 -9.46 10.57
N VAL A 58 3.47 -9.65 9.77
CA VAL A 58 3.48 -10.66 8.68
C VAL A 58 4.56 -10.33 7.64
N VAL A 59 4.67 -9.07 7.23
CA VAL A 59 5.71 -8.64 6.28
C VAL A 59 7.10 -8.89 6.85
N ALA A 60 7.35 -8.51 8.09
CA ALA A 60 8.65 -8.70 8.74
C ALA A 60 9.00 -10.19 8.91
N GLU A 61 8.04 -11.00 9.34
CA GLU A 61 8.23 -12.43 9.58
C GLU A 61 8.51 -13.21 8.30
N ARG A 62 7.87 -12.83 7.19
CA ARG A 62 7.93 -13.54 5.91
C ARG A 62 8.97 -12.98 4.95
N SER A 63 9.57 -11.83 5.23
CA SER A 63 10.65 -11.29 4.40
C SER A 63 12.02 -11.73 4.91
N LEU A 64 12.91 -12.08 3.98
CA LEU A 64 14.26 -12.51 4.30
C LEU A 64 15.08 -11.42 5.00
N TRP A 65 14.83 -10.18 4.66
CA TRP A 65 15.51 -8.99 5.20
C TRP A 65 14.77 -8.36 6.38
N GLY A 66 13.58 -8.86 6.71
CA GLY A 66 12.72 -8.31 7.76
C GLY A 66 13.32 -8.36 9.17
N GLN A 67 14.31 -9.21 9.37
CA GLN A 67 15.02 -9.32 10.66
C GLN A 67 16.17 -8.32 10.82
N SER A 68 16.69 -7.76 9.73
CA SER A 68 17.80 -6.82 9.75
C SER A 68 17.41 -5.35 9.63
N GLY A 69 16.14 -5.08 9.45
CA GLY A 69 15.55 -3.75 9.31
C GLY A 69 14.25 -3.84 8.55
N SER A 70 13.13 -3.69 9.24
CA SER A 70 11.81 -3.80 8.61
C SER A 70 11.61 -2.71 7.56
N VAL A 71 11.18 -3.09 6.35
CA VAL A 71 10.73 -2.15 5.34
C VAL A 71 9.50 -1.42 5.85
N PRO A 72 9.49 -0.08 5.90
CA PRO A 72 8.32 0.67 6.36
C PRO A 72 7.11 0.42 5.48
N VAL A 73 5.97 0.10 6.09
CA VAL A 73 4.66 0.00 5.43
C VAL A 73 3.84 1.19 5.87
N LEU A 74 3.55 2.08 4.94
CA LEU A 74 2.95 3.38 5.19
C LEU A 74 1.65 3.54 4.40
N PRO A 75 0.67 4.28 4.91
CA PRO A 75 -0.52 4.63 4.15
C PRO A 75 -0.21 5.71 3.11
N CYS A 76 -0.87 5.63 1.96
CA CYS A 76 -0.88 6.73 1.00
C CYS A 76 -1.59 7.93 1.63
N THR A 77 -1.00 9.11 1.48
CA THR A 77 -1.54 10.37 1.99
C THR A 77 -2.41 11.11 0.97
N LEU A 78 -2.40 10.66 -0.29
CA LEU A 78 -3.21 11.24 -1.35
C LEU A 78 -4.65 10.71 -1.28
N ASP A 79 -5.61 11.62 -1.37
CA ASP A 79 -6.98 11.26 -1.66
C ASP A 79 -7.13 11.05 -3.17
N HIS A 80 -7.90 10.04 -3.56
CA HIS A 80 -8.10 9.69 -4.97
C HIS A 80 -6.77 9.47 -5.75
N ASP A 81 -5.85 8.77 -5.15
CA ASP A 81 -4.50 8.50 -5.67
C ASP A 81 -4.50 7.99 -7.12
N SER A 82 -5.40 7.09 -7.46
CA SER A 82 -5.54 6.57 -8.84
C SER A 82 -5.96 7.64 -9.84
N LEU A 83 -6.87 8.54 -9.45
CA LEU A 83 -7.33 9.64 -10.30
C LEU A 83 -6.23 10.70 -10.46
N VAL A 84 -5.51 11.00 -9.40
CA VAL A 84 -4.36 11.92 -9.45
C VAL A 84 -3.29 11.36 -10.37
N GLY A 85 -2.94 10.07 -10.24
CA GLY A 85 -1.97 9.42 -11.13
C GLY A 85 -2.40 9.41 -12.60
N ALA A 86 -3.67 9.17 -12.88
CA ALA A 86 -4.21 9.25 -14.23
C ALA A 86 -4.15 10.67 -14.81
N ALA A 87 -4.44 11.68 -13.99
CA ALA A 87 -4.35 13.08 -14.39
C ALA A 87 -2.89 13.47 -14.67
N GLU A 88 -1.95 13.06 -13.82
CA GLU A 88 -0.52 13.29 -14.05
C GLU A 88 -0.04 12.65 -15.36
N LEU A 89 -0.48 11.42 -15.62
CA LEU A 89 -0.13 10.74 -16.86
C LEU A 89 -0.66 11.47 -18.10
N ALA A 90 -1.87 12.03 -18.03
CA ALA A 90 -2.45 12.82 -19.09
C ALA A 90 -1.68 14.14 -19.34
N TRP A 91 -1.10 14.71 -18.30
CA TRP A 91 -0.28 15.92 -18.38
C TRP A 91 1.19 15.67 -18.75
N GLN A 92 1.63 14.41 -18.73
CA GLN A 92 3.02 14.05 -18.98
C GLN A 92 3.62 14.67 -20.24
N PRO A 93 2.93 14.67 -21.41
CA PRO A 93 3.48 15.31 -22.61
C PRO A 93 3.73 16.79 -22.46
N VAL A 94 2.89 17.50 -21.68
CA VAL A 94 3.07 18.94 -21.39
C VAL A 94 4.25 19.16 -20.46
N LEU A 95 4.46 18.27 -19.48
CA LEU A 95 5.57 18.35 -18.55
C LEU A 95 6.91 18.04 -19.23
N ASP A 96 6.91 17.09 -20.17
CA ASP A 96 8.12 16.70 -20.88
C ASP A 96 8.57 17.73 -21.92
N ASP A 97 7.63 18.38 -22.61
CA ASP A 97 7.90 19.47 -23.56
C ASP A 97 6.80 20.54 -23.51
N PRO A 98 6.90 21.48 -22.57
CA PRO A 98 5.90 22.55 -22.43
C PRO A 98 5.77 23.44 -23.67
N LEU A 99 6.86 23.61 -24.43
CA LEU A 99 6.85 24.46 -25.62
C LEU A 99 6.12 23.80 -26.78
N ALA A 100 6.22 22.48 -26.93
CA ALA A 100 5.47 21.75 -27.95
C ALA A 100 3.96 21.82 -27.71
N ALA A 101 3.52 21.88 -26.47
CA ALA A 101 2.11 22.00 -26.11
C ALA A 101 1.48 23.37 -26.47
N LEU A 102 2.30 24.40 -26.71
CA LEU A 102 1.87 25.75 -27.12
C LEU A 102 1.78 25.94 -28.63
N ARG A 103 2.12 24.93 -29.43
CA ARG A 103 2.12 25.01 -30.90
C ARG A 103 0.81 24.60 -31.53
#